data_fe2d2d642d63a7c67786c1a4eb8887fa
#
_entry.id   fe2d2d642d63a7c67786c1a4eb8887fa
#
_cell.length_a   1.000
_cell.length_b   1.000
_cell.length_c   1.000
_cell.angle_alpha   90.00
_cell.angle_beta   90.00
_cell.angle_gamma   90.00
#
_symmetry.space_group_name_H-M   'P 1'
#
loop_
_entity.id
_entity.type
_entity.pdbx_description
1 polymer ?
#
loop_
_entity_poly.entity_id
_entity_poly.type
_entity_poly.pdbx_seq_one_letter_code
_entity_poly.pdbx_strand_id
1 'polypeptide(L)'
;WDSSGFVVTAQGVQNLAPSTDEEWDAVRNAAASIVEAGNLLIMPHHAQGRDAWIGHSRGLQFTGMELLKAAENRDAQALFDLGGQLYINCQSCHDQYLDLAAQERLN
;
A
#
# COMPACT_ATOMS: atom_id res chain seq x y z
N TRP A 1 -0.28 0.06 7.13
CA TRP A 1 -1.21 1.11 6.69
C TRP A 1 -2.15 1.47 7.83
N ASP A 2 -1.91 2.64 8.47
CA ASP A 2 -2.63 3.07 9.67
C ASP A 2 -3.66 4.16 9.39
N SER A 3 -3.86 4.53 8.12
CA SER A 3 -4.67 5.70 7.76
C SER A 3 -6.17 5.43 7.78
N SER A 4 -6.58 4.18 7.88
CA SER A 4 -7.99 3.81 7.87
C SER A 4 -8.18 2.45 8.54
N GLY A 5 -9.33 2.24 9.15
CA GLY A 5 -9.68 0.98 9.78
C GLY A 5 -10.39 1.15 11.10
N PHE A 6 -10.44 0.09 11.87
CA PHE A 6 -11.05 0.06 13.20
C PHE A 6 -10.11 -0.65 14.18
N VAL A 7 -10.02 -0.11 15.38
CA VAL A 7 -9.32 -0.74 16.48
C VAL A 7 -10.36 -1.16 17.52
N VAL A 8 -10.38 -2.45 17.85
CA VAL A 8 -11.25 -2.98 18.91
C VAL A 8 -10.41 -3.16 20.16
N THR A 9 -10.76 -2.43 21.21
CA THR A 9 -10.07 -2.47 22.49
C THR A 9 -11.06 -2.74 23.61
N ALA A 10 -10.57 -2.87 24.86
CA ALA A 10 -11.42 -2.97 26.04
C ALA A 10 -12.32 -1.75 26.22
N GLN A 11 -12.00 -0.64 25.57
CA GLN A 11 -12.75 0.61 25.63
C GLN A 11 -13.75 0.77 24.49
N GLY A 12 -13.80 -0.18 23.55
CA GLY A 12 -14.72 -0.18 22.42
C GLY A 12 -14.04 -0.23 21.06
N VAL A 13 -14.78 0.17 20.03
CA VAL A 13 -14.30 0.23 18.64
C VAL A 13 -13.88 1.66 18.33
N GLN A 14 -12.64 1.81 17.89
CA GLN A 14 -12.09 3.11 17.49
C GLN A 14 -11.95 3.16 15.96
N ASN A 15 -12.56 4.18 15.34
CA ASN A 15 -12.44 4.42 13.90
C ASN A 15 -11.16 5.20 13.63
N LEU A 16 -10.29 4.65 12.77
CA LEU A 16 -9.02 5.28 12.39
C LEU A 16 -9.12 6.15 11.15
N ALA A 17 -10.32 6.34 10.58
CA ALA A 17 -10.48 7.15 9.38
C ALA A 17 -10.06 8.61 9.62
N PRO A 18 -9.46 9.27 8.60
CA PRO A 18 -9.09 10.67 8.69
C PRO A 18 -10.31 11.56 8.90
N SER A 19 -10.18 12.62 9.69
CA SER A 19 -11.27 13.55 9.95
C SER A 19 -10.86 15.03 9.83
N THR A 20 -9.57 15.34 9.89
CA THR A 20 -9.05 16.72 9.77
C THR A 20 -8.36 16.93 8.43
N ASP A 21 -8.20 18.20 8.03
CA ASP A 21 -7.46 18.54 6.82
C ASP A 21 -6.02 18.01 6.89
N GLU A 22 -5.39 18.13 8.05
CA GLU A 22 -4.03 17.63 8.24
C GLU A 22 -3.93 16.11 8.09
N GLU A 23 -4.91 15.39 8.62
CA GLU A 23 -4.98 13.94 8.47
C GLU A 23 -5.17 13.52 7.01
N TRP A 24 -6.04 14.22 6.27
CA TRP A 24 -6.23 13.97 4.85
C TRP A 24 -4.98 14.28 4.03
N ASP A 25 -4.27 15.36 4.36
CA ASP A 25 -3.00 15.67 3.71
C ASP A 25 -1.96 14.59 3.96
N ALA A 26 -1.90 14.04 5.18
CA ALA A 26 -0.99 12.95 5.52
C ALA A 26 -1.31 11.70 4.69
N VAL A 27 -2.59 11.36 4.52
CA VAL A 27 -3.03 10.23 3.70
C VAL A 27 -2.66 10.44 2.24
N ARG A 28 -2.89 11.64 1.71
CA ARG A 28 -2.52 12.00 0.34
C ARG A 28 -1.03 11.84 0.11
N ASN A 29 -0.21 12.33 1.03
CA ASN A 29 1.24 12.21 0.94
C ASN A 29 1.70 10.76 1.01
N ALA A 30 1.08 9.94 1.88
CA ALA A 30 1.36 8.52 1.96
C ALA A 30 1.01 7.81 0.66
N ALA A 31 -0.15 8.11 0.05
CA ALA A 31 -0.56 7.53 -1.22
C ALA A 31 0.40 7.91 -2.34
N ALA A 32 0.83 9.17 -2.42
CA ALA A 32 1.82 9.62 -3.39
C ALA A 32 3.15 8.89 -3.20
N SER A 33 3.56 8.67 -1.97
CA SER A 33 4.78 7.90 -1.66
C SER A 33 4.70 6.46 -2.14
N ILE A 34 3.52 5.83 -2.04
CA ILE A 34 3.30 4.47 -2.54
C ILE A 34 3.47 4.43 -4.06
N VAL A 35 2.92 5.42 -4.79
CA VAL A 35 3.08 5.51 -6.25
C VAL A 35 4.57 5.62 -6.62
N GLU A 36 5.30 6.48 -5.93
CA GLU A 36 6.73 6.67 -6.18
C GLU A 36 7.54 5.44 -5.80
N ALA A 37 7.17 4.74 -4.73
CA ALA A 37 7.80 3.48 -4.36
C ALA A 37 7.63 2.44 -5.47
N GLY A 38 6.44 2.37 -6.09
CA GLY A 38 6.20 1.51 -7.24
C GLY A 38 7.10 1.86 -8.42
N ASN A 39 7.30 3.15 -8.70
CA ASN A 39 8.22 3.62 -9.74
C ASN A 39 9.65 3.17 -9.47
N LEU A 40 10.12 3.30 -8.22
CA LEU A 40 11.46 2.85 -7.84
C LEU A 40 11.63 1.35 -8.04
N LEU A 41 10.63 0.57 -7.68
CA LEU A 41 10.69 -0.88 -7.80
C LEU A 41 10.79 -1.35 -9.26
N ILE A 42 10.24 -0.58 -10.21
CA ILE A 42 10.28 -0.90 -11.64
C ILE A 42 11.64 -0.60 -12.25
N MET A 43 12.45 0.27 -11.64
CA MET A 43 13.78 0.61 -12.18
C MET A 43 14.61 -0.65 -12.42
N PRO A 44 15.39 -0.71 -13.53
CA PRO A 44 16.11 -1.93 -13.90
C PRO A 44 16.99 -2.51 -12.81
N HIS A 45 17.60 -1.67 -11.99
CA HIS A 45 18.44 -2.11 -10.88
C HIS A 45 17.67 -2.96 -9.87
N HIS A 46 16.41 -2.58 -9.57
CA HIS A 46 15.57 -3.30 -8.64
C HIS A 46 14.80 -4.44 -9.30
N ALA A 47 14.24 -4.19 -10.49
CA ALA A 47 13.43 -5.18 -11.20
C ALA A 47 14.24 -6.34 -11.77
N GLN A 48 15.44 -6.06 -12.25
CA GLN A 48 16.37 -7.07 -12.80
C GLN A 48 15.73 -7.97 -13.85
N GLY A 49 14.86 -7.39 -14.71
CA GLY A 49 14.19 -8.12 -15.78
C GLY A 49 13.11 -9.11 -15.31
N ARG A 50 12.70 -9.07 -14.06
CA ARG A 50 11.68 -9.99 -13.52
C ARG A 50 10.28 -9.47 -13.84
N ASP A 51 9.57 -10.14 -14.74
CA ASP A 51 8.23 -9.71 -15.18
C ASP A 51 7.22 -9.70 -14.05
N ALA A 52 7.24 -10.71 -13.17
CA ALA A 52 6.33 -10.78 -12.03
C ALA A 52 6.58 -9.63 -11.05
N TRP A 53 7.84 -9.28 -10.82
CA TRP A 53 8.21 -8.14 -9.99
C TRP A 53 7.65 -6.84 -10.55
N ILE A 54 7.81 -6.62 -11.85
CA ILE A 54 7.26 -5.45 -12.54
C ILE A 54 5.73 -5.43 -12.44
N GLY A 55 5.09 -6.59 -12.61
CA GLY A 55 3.63 -6.72 -12.48
C GLY A 55 3.14 -6.33 -11.09
N HIS A 56 3.78 -6.81 -10.03
CA HIS A 56 3.44 -6.45 -8.65
C HIS A 56 3.66 -4.96 -8.40
N SER A 57 4.74 -4.40 -8.93
CA SER A 57 5.08 -2.98 -8.77
C SER A 57 4.03 -2.09 -9.46
N ARG A 58 3.57 -2.47 -10.65
CA ARG A 58 2.51 -1.75 -11.34
C ARG A 58 1.17 -1.86 -10.64
N GLY A 59 0.85 -3.03 -10.06
CA GLY A 59 -0.33 -3.20 -9.22
C GLY A 59 -0.29 -2.26 -8.01
N LEU A 60 0.86 -2.13 -7.38
CA LEU A 60 1.07 -1.20 -6.28
C LEU A 60 0.84 0.25 -6.73
N GLN A 61 1.39 0.64 -7.88
CA GLN A 61 1.17 1.97 -8.44
C GLN A 61 -0.30 2.25 -8.72
N PHE A 62 -1.01 1.29 -9.33
CA PHE A 62 -2.43 1.43 -9.63
C PHE A 62 -3.24 1.65 -8.35
N THR A 63 -3.03 0.82 -7.33
CA THR A 63 -3.70 0.97 -6.04
C THR A 63 -3.34 2.29 -5.38
N GLY A 64 -2.07 2.69 -5.45
CA GLY A 64 -1.60 3.99 -4.95
C GLY A 64 -2.29 5.16 -5.61
N MET A 65 -2.49 5.12 -6.94
CA MET A 65 -3.19 6.18 -7.67
C MET A 65 -4.67 6.24 -7.27
N GLU A 66 -5.32 5.10 -7.06
CA GLU A 66 -6.70 5.08 -6.58
C GLU A 66 -6.82 5.61 -5.15
N LEU A 67 -5.84 5.28 -4.29
CA LEU A 67 -5.76 5.84 -2.94
C LEU A 67 -5.57 7.35 -2.97
N LEU A 68 -4.74 7.85 -3.88
CA LEU A 68 -4.53 9.28 -4.04
C LEU A 68 -5.83 9.99 -4.44
N LYS A 69 -6.59 9.42 -5.38
CA LYS A 69 -7.91 9.94 -5.74
C LYS A 69 -8.87 9.96 -4.56
N ALA A 70 -8.91 8.87 -3.80
CA ALA A 70 -9.77 8.79 -2.62
C ALA A 70 -9.41 9.86 -1.60
N ALA A 71 -8.10 10.10 -1.40
CA ALA A 71 -7.62 11.13 -0.48
C ALA A 71 -8.01 12.53 -0.98
N GLU A 72 -7.85 12.80 -2.27
CA GLU A 72 -8.21 14.10 -2.86
C GLU A 72 -9.71 14.37 -2.77
N ASN A 73 -10.53 13.33 -2.92
CA ASN A 73 -11.99 13.42 -2.80
C ASN A 73 -12.47 13.27 -1.36
N ARG A 74 -11.58 13.02 -0.42
CA ARG A 74 -11.88 12.77 1.00
C ARG A 74 -12.93 11.69 1.17
N ASP A 75 -12.79 10.60 0.39
CA ASP A 75 -13.69 9.46 0.42
C ASP A 75 -13.16 8.39 1.38
N ALA A 76 -13.64 8.45 2.63
CA ALA A 76 -13.17 7.56 3.69
C ALA A 76 -13.51 6.10 3.42
N GLN A 77 -14.66 5.82 2.80
CA GLN A 77 -15.05 4.45 2.49
C GLN A 77 -14.16 3.84 1.42
N ALA A 78 -13.89 4.60 0.36
CA ALA A 78 -12.97 4.15 -0.69
C ALA A 78 -11.56 3.95 -0.13
N LEU A 79 -11.12 4.83 0.76
CA LEU A 79 -9.82 4.70 1.42
C LEU A 79 -9.72 3.39 2.21
N PHE A 80 -10.75 3.04 2.96
CA PHE A 80 -10.80 1.79 3.72
C PHE A 80 -10.74 0.57 2.80
N ASP A 81 -11.58 0.56 1.75
CA ASP A 81 -11.65 -0.55 0.82
C ASP A 81 -10.32 -0.73 0.06
N LEU A 82 -9.74 0.37 -0.39
CA LEU A 82 -8.46 0.34 -1.11
C LEU A 82 -7.29 -0.02 -0.21
N GLY A 83 -7.38 0.26 1.09
CA GLY A 83 -6.39 -0.18 2.07
C GLY A 83 -6.29 -1.69 2.12
N GLY A 84 -7.41 -2.39 2.04
CA GLY A 84 -7.44 -3.85 1.94
C GLY A 84 -6.76 -4.35 0.67
N GLN A 85 -7.00 -3.69 -0.47
CA GLN A 85 -6.35 -4.03 -1.73
C GLN A 85 -4.84 -3.77 -1.67
N LEU A 86 -4.42 -2.67 -1.04
CA LEU A 86 -3.01 -2.36 -0.84
C LEU A 86 -2.32 -3.46 -0.02
N TYR A 87 -2.94 -3.93 1.03
CA TYR A 87 -2.42 -5.02 1.84
C TYR A 87 -2.20 -6.28 0.99
N ILE A 88 -3.17 -6.63 0.15
CA ILE A 88 -3.07 -7.78 -0.74
C ILE A 88 -1.91 -7.61 -1.72
N ASN A 89 -1.74 -6.43 -2.31
CA ASN A 89 -0.64 -6.14 -3.22
C ASN A 89 0.72 -6.33 -2.54
N CYS A 90 0.88 -5.80 -1.35
CA CYS A 90 2.13 -5.92 -0.59
C CYS A 90 2.40 -7.37 -0.22
N GLN A 91 1.38 -8.09 0.27
CA GLN A 91 1.52 -9.47 0.70
C GLN A 91 1.87 -10.40 -0.46
N SER A 92 1.22 -10.21 -1.61
CA SER A 92 1.47 -11.05 -2.79
C SER A 92 2.92 -10.95 -3.26
N CYS A 93 3.47 -9.74 -3.31
CA CYS A 93 4.86 -9.52 -3.69
C CYS A 93 5.81 -10.11 -2.64
N HIS A 94 5.55 -9.86 -1.36
CA HIS A 94 6.38 -10.38 -0.27
C HIS A 94 6.36 -11.89 -0.22
N ASP A 95 5.20 -12.53 -0.38
CA ASP A 95 5.11 -13.99 -0.37
C ASP A 95 5.96 -14.60 -1.49
N GLN A 96 5.96 -13.98 -2.67
CA GLN A 96 6.72 -14.49 -3.81
C GLN A 96 8.24 -14.29 -3.64
N TYR A 97 8.69 -13.13 -3.17
CA TYR A 97 10.11 -12.77 -3.20
C TYR A 97 10.81 -12.91 -1.85
N LEU A 98 10.13 -12.62 -0.73
CA LEU A 98 10.74 -12.78 0.59
C LEU A 98 10.93 -14.24 0.96
N ASP A 99 9.96 -15.10 0.65
CA ASP A 99 10.08 -16.54 0.92
C ASP A 99 11.22 -17.16 0.12
N LEU A 100 11.37 -16.76 -1.15
CA LEU A 100 12.50 -17.22 -1.98
C LEU A 100 13.83 -16.76 -1.40
N ALA A 101 13.92 -15.51 -0.95
CA ALA A 101 15.14 -14.99 -0.33
C ALA A 101 15.47 -15.73 0.96
N ALA A 102 14.46 -16.07 1.77
CA ALA A 102 14.66 -16.86 2.98
C ALA A 102 15.17 -18.27 2.66
N GLN A 103 14.62 -18.91 1.62
CA GLN A 103 15.07 -20.24 1.18
C GLN A 103 16.51 -20.20 0.68
N GLU A 104 16.89 -19.19 -0.06
CA GLU A 104 18.26 -19.02 -0.54
C GLU A 104 19.27 -18.89 0.60
N ARG A 105 18.89 -18.21 1.68
CA ARG A 105 19.75 -18.05 2.85
C ARG A 105 19.96 -19.35 3.62
N LEU A 106 19.00 -20.27 3.56
CA LEU A 106 19.06 -21.55 4.25
C LEU A 106 19.88 -22.60 3.48
N ASN A 107 20.10 -22.37 2.20
CA ASN A 107 20.91 -23.22 1.34
C ASN A 107 22.33 -22.70 1.26
#